data_ce907e793ffcabd25fc8b2ed6d340f06
#
_entry.id   ce907e793ffcabd25fc8b2ed6d340f06
#
_cell.length_a   1.000
_cell.length_b   1.000
_cell.length_c   1.000
_cell.angle_alpha   90.00
_cell.angle_beta   90.00
_cell.angle_gamma   90.00
#
_symmetry.space_group_name_H-M   'P 1'
#
loop_
_entity.id
_entity.type
_entity.pdbx_description
1 polymer ?
#
loop_
_entity_poly.entity_id
_entity_poly.type
_entity_poly.pdbx_seq_one_letter_code
_entity_poly.pdbx_strand_id
1 'polypeptide(L)'
;MNDWVNSKKYIDVLGSKMAYVEMGEGRPIVFQHGNPTSSYLWRNIMPKLAHLGRCIAIDLIGMGDSEKLKDSGPDNYTFMEHSRYLEGALDALGANDDVVWVVHDWGSALGFDYIARHPERASGVCYMEAIVREMTWNEWPEAARDMFQTFRSPAGEKVVLEKNVFVERVLPASIIRELSSEEMDAYKAPFLNAGEDRRPTLTWPRQIPIEG
;
A
#
# COMPACT_ATOMS: atom_id res chain seq x y z
N MET A 1 15.50 -17.30 5.12
CA MET A 1 14.97 -16.39 4.06
C MET A 1 13.49 -16.65 3.97
N ASN A 2 12.70 -15.61 4.09
CA ASN A 2 11.29 -15.73 4.41
C ASN A 2 10.53 -16.35 3.23
N ASP A 3 9.77 -17.42 3.43
CA ASP A 3 8.97 -18.10 2.40
C ASP A 3 8.03 -17.15 1.66
N TRP A 4 7.68 -16.01 2.27
CA TRP A 4 6.84 -14.99 1.68
C TRP A 4 7.44 -14.36 0.41
N VAL A 5 8.73 -14.02 0.43
CA VAL A 5 9.41 -13.44 -0.76
C VAL A 5 9.41 -14.44 -1.92
N ASN A 6 9.61 -15.72 -1.61
CA ASN A 6 9.62 -16.79 -2.61
C ASN A 6 8.22 -17.17 -3.14
N SER A 7 7.15 -16.72 -2.46
CA SER A 7 5.75 -16.99 -2.86
C SER A 7 5.17 -15.95 -3.81
N LYS A 8 5.93 -14.91 -4.18
CA LYS A 8 5.49 -13.86 -5.09
C LYS A 8 5.20 -14.41 -6.49
N LYS A 9 4.06 -14.02 -6.99
CA LYS A 9 3.59 -14.19 -8.36
C LYS A 9 3.49 -12.84 -9.03
N TYR A 10 3.40 -12.80 -10.35
CA TYR A 10 3.35 -11.56 -11.11
C TYR A 10 2.24 -11.62 -12.16
N ILE A 11 1.61 -10.45 -12.40
CA ILE A 11 0.62 -10.22 -13.45
C ILE A 11 0.95 -8.93 -14.20
N ASP A 12 0.58 -8.87 -15.45
CA ASP A 12 0.70 -7.66 -16.26
C ASP A 12 -0.57 -6.82 -16.13
N VAL A 13 -0.41 -5.59 -15.69
CA VAL A 13 -1.50 -4.62 -15.49
C VAL A 13 -1.09 -3.30 -16.12
N LEU A 14 -1.87 -2.80 -17.09
CA LEU A 14 -1.62 -1.52 -17.76
C LEU A 14 -0.18 -1.35 -18.30
N GLY A 15 0.46 -2.46 -18.71
CA GLY A 15 1.81 -2.48 -19.24
C GLY A 15 2.93 -2.49 -18.19
N SER A 16 2.61 -2.69 -16.92
CA SER A 16 3.57 -2.89 -15.82
C SER A 16 3.31 -4.22 -15.13
N LYS A 17 4.37 -4.84 -14.60
CA LYS A 17 4.26 -6.05 -13.77
C LYS A 17 3.90 -5.67 -12.35
N MET A 18 2.81 -6.24 -11.85
CA MET A 18 2.43 -6.15 -10.44
C MET A 18 2.67 -7.48 -9.73
N ALA A 19 3.26 -7.40 -8.54
CA ALA A 19 3.51 -8.56 -7.71
C ALA A 19 2.33 -8.81 -6.77
N TYR A 20 2.08 -10.08 -6.46
CA TYR A 20 1.09 -10.49 -5.48
C TYR A 20 1.47 -11.80 -4.82
N VAL A 21 0.85 -12.10 -3.68
CA VAL A 21 0.90 -13.41 -3.03
C VAL A 21 -0.52 -13.94 -2.96
N GLU A 22 -0.67 -15.22 -3.20
CA GLU A 22 -1.97 -15.89 -3.21
C GLU A 22 -1.88 -17.23 -2.49
N MET A 23 -2.89 -17.53 -1.68
CA MET A 23 -3.03 -18.82 -1.00
C MET A 23 -4.50 -19.12 -0.67
N GLY A 24 -4.84 -20.40 -0.55
CA GLY A 24 -6.22 -20.85 -0.37
C GLY A 24 -7.01 -20.86 -1.68
N GLU A 25 -8.28 -21.24 -1.61
CA GLU A 25 -9.19 -21.38 -2.75
C GLU A 25 -10.60 -20.88 -2.39
N GLY A 26 -11.42 -20.59 -3.41
CA GLY A 26 -12.81 -20.18 -3.23
C GLY A 26 -13.02 -18.68 -3.31
N ARG A 27 -13.86 -18.11 -2.42
CA ARG A 27 -14.21 -16.68 -2.38
C ARG A 27 -12.96 -15.81 -2.23
N PRO A 28 -12.82 -14.73 -3.00
CA PRO A 28 -11.71 -13.80 -2.86
C PRO A 28 -11.71 -13.09 -1.52
N ILE A 29 -10.57 -13.11 -0.83
CA ILE A 29 -10.26 -12.29 0.34
C ILE A 29 -9.06 -11.44 -0.03
N VAL A 30 -9.29 -10.18 -0.34
CA VAL A 30 -8.25 -9.26 -0.82
C VAL A 30 -7.64 -8.49 0.34
N PHE A 31 -6.34 -8.64 0.51
CA PHE A 31 -5.53 -7.96 1.52
C PHE A 31 -4.78 -6.81 0.89
N GLN A 32 -5.19 -5.58 1.20
CA GLN A 32 -4.57 -4.41 0.59
C GLN A 32 -3.82 -3.57 1.63
N HIS A 33 -2.52 -3.42 1.37
CA HIS A 33 -1.61 -2.60 2.16
C HIS A 33 -1.67 -1.11 1.74
N GLY A 34 -0.95 -0.26 2.49
CA GLY A 34 -0.75 1.14 2.18
C GLY A 34 0.72 1.57 2.24
N ASN A 35 0.97 2.80 2.63
CA ASN A 35 2.29 3.44 2.61
C ASN A 35 3.04 3.26 3.95
N PRO A 36 4.31 2.90 3.96
CA PRO A 36 5.22 2.52 2.88
C PRO A 36 5.38 1.00 2.75
N THR A 37 4.34 0.25 3.04
CA THR A 37 4.39 -1.21 3.15
C THR A 37 4.18 -1.94 1.81
N SER A 38 3.95 -3.23 1.88
CA SER A 38 3.66 -4.11 0.75
C SER A 38 2.81 -5.28 1.23
N SER A 39 2.53 -6.25 0.38
CA SER A 39 1.88 -7.50 0.78
C SER A 39 2.60 -8.20 1.95
N TYR A 40 3.88 -7.91 2.17
CA TYR A 40 4.66 -8.42 3.31
C TYR A 40 4.02 -8.10 4.67
N LEU A 41 3.21 -7.05 4.76
CA LEU A 41 2.40 -6.72 5.93
C LEU A 41 1.56 -7.92 6.40
N TRP A 42 1.04 -8.69 5.47
CA TRP A 42 0.06 -9.75 5.69
C TRP A 42 0.65 -11.15 5.95
N ARG A 43 1.99 -11.28 5.91
CA ARG A 43 2.72 -12.56 5.98
C ARG A 43 2.38 -13.46 7.18
N ASN A 44 2.00 -12.85 8.31
CA ASN A 44 1.66 -13.59 9.54
C ASN A 44 0.14 -13.79 9.72
N ILE A 45 -0.68 -13.13 8.91
CA ILE A 45 -2.14 -13.12 9.01
C ILE A 45 -2.73 -14.03 7.93
N MET A 46 -2.38 -13.78 6.69
CA MET A 46 -2.94 -14.44 5.52
C MET A 46 -2.84 -15.98 5.55
N PRO A 47 -1.71 -16.60 5.97
CA PRO A 47 -1.62 -18.05 6.08
C PRO A 47 -2.62 -18.68 7.05
N LYS A 48 -3.03 -17.93 8.09
CA LYS A 48 -4.01 -18.39 9.08
C LYS A 48 -5.44 -18.33 8.57
N LEU A 49 -5.69 -17.56 7.51
CA LEU A 49 -7.01 -17.33 6.93
C LEU A 49 -7.21 -18.07 5.60
N ALA A 50 -6.17 -18.68 5.05
CA ALA A 50 -6.19 -19.38 3.76
C ALA A 50 -7.22 -20.54 3.68
N HIS A 51 -7.69 -21.03 4.83
CA HIS A 51 -8.76 -22.04 4.90
C HIS A 51 -10.17 -21.45 4.74
N LEU A 52 -10.31 -20.12 4.79
CA LEU A 52 -11.61 -19.42 4.68
C LEU A 52 -11.94 -18.98 3.25
N GLY A 53 -10.95 -18.93 2.36
CA GLY A 53 -11.13 -18.48 1.00
C GLY A 53 -9.81 -18.32 0.25
N ARG A 54 -9.90 -17.77 -0.96
CA ARG A 54 -8.77 -17.41 -1.80
C ARG A 54 -8.18 -16.08 -1.36
N CYS A 55 -7.18 -16.13 -0.48
CA CYS A 55 -6.47 -14.95 0.04
C CYS A 55 -5.50 -14.40 -1.00
N ILE A 56 -5.61 -13.12 -1.31
CA ILE A 56 -4.78 -12.42 -2.29
C ILE A 56 -4.25 -11.14 -1.66
N ALA A 57 -2.92 -10.96 -1.64
CA ALA A 57 -2.27 -9.72 -1.20
C ALA A 57 -1.47 -9.13 -2.36
N ILE A 58 -1.88 -7.96 -2.84
CA ILE A 58 -1.30 -7.28 -4.01
C ILE A 58 -0.31 -6.23 -3.53
N ASP A 59 0.88 -6.17 -4.14
CA ASP A 59 1.78 -5.03 -4.00
C ASP A 59 1.30 -3.91 -4.92
N LEU A 60 1.02 -2.73 -4.37
CA LEU A 60 0.65 -1.56 -5.17
C LEU A 60 1.76 -1.20 -6.16
N ILE A 61 1.39 -0.61 -7.29
CA ILE A 61 2.36 -0.18 -8.31
C ILE A 61 3.45 0.70 -7.67
N GLY A 62 4.70 0.42 -7.98
CA GLY A 62 5.86 1.10 -7.41
C GLY A 62 6.20 0.73 -5.97
N MET A 63 5.49 -0.21 -5.34
CA MET A 63 5.69 -0.67 -3.96
C MET A 63 5.93 -2.18 -3.92
N GLY A 64 6.56 -2.68 -2.86
CA GLY A 64 6.93 -4.09 -2.78
C GLY A 64 7.75 -4.54 -3.99
N ASP A 65 7.36 -5.66 -4.59
CA ASP A 65 8.02 -6.22 -5.78
C ASP A 65 7.28 -5.86 -7.10
N SER A 66 6.28 -4.94 -7.04
CA SER A 66 5.66 -4.37 -8.23
C SER A 66 6.60 -3.40 -8.94
N GLU A 67 6.53 -3.36 -10.28
CA GLU A 67 7.38 -2.47 -11.08
C GLU A 67 7.23 -1.01 -10.68
N LYS A 68 8.31 -0.26 -10.84
CA LYS A 68 8.29 1.20 -10.81
C LYS A 68 7.80 1.75 -12.14
N LEU A 69 7.06 2.86 -12.12
CA LEU A 69 6.67 3.55 -13.35
C LEU A 69 7.91 4.09 -14.05
N LYS A 70 8.01 3.89 -15.37
CA LYS A 70 9.20 4.26 -16.16
C LYS A 70 9.43 5.76 -16.22
N ASP A 71 8.34 6.52 -16.34
CA ASP A 71 8.36 7.98 -16.43
C ASP A 71 7.76 8.58 -15.14
N SER A 72 8.38 8.24 -13.98
CA SER A 72 7.94 8.72 -12.69
C SER A 72 8.28 10.19 -12.45
N GLY A 73 7.41 10.88 -11.73
CA GLY A 73 7.55 12.29 -11.38
C GLY A 73 6.50 12.74 -10.36
N PRO A 74 6.43 14.06 -10.08
CA PRO A 74 5.54 14.62 -9.06
C PRO A 74 4.05 14.30 -9.22
N ASP A 75 3.61 14.04 -10.43
CA ASP A 75 2.21 13.78 -10.78
C ASP A 75 1.86 12.28 -10.85
N ASN A 76 2.83 11.41 -10.53
CA ASN A 76 2.63 9.97 -10.54
C ASN A 76 2.37 9.39 -9.14
N TYR A 77 1.92 8.14 -9.14
CA TYR A 77 1.54 7.39 -7.94
C TYR A 77 0.42 8.07 -7.15
N THR A 78 -0.46 8.77 -7.86
CA THR A 78 -1.65 9.37 -7.27
C THR A 78 -2.63 8.30 -6.82
N PHE A 79 -3.58 8.68 -5.96
CA PHE A 79 -4.67 7.81 -5.54
C PHE A 79 -5.40 7.18 -6.74
N MET A 80 -5.76 8.00 -7.73
CA MET A 80 -6.46 7.54 -8.93
C MET A 80 -5.60 6.61 -9.80
N GLU A 81 -4.30 6.81 -9.85
CA GLU A 81 -3.40 5.92 -10.57
C GLU A 81 -3.30 4.56 -9.86
N HIS A 82 -3.10 4.54 -8.55
CA HIS A 82 -3.13 3.31 -7.76
C HIS A 82 -4.47 2.58 -7.85
N SER A 83 -5.60 3.30 -7.82
CA SER A 83 -6.94 2.73 -7.97
C SER A 83 -7.07 1.99 -9.30
N ARG A 84 -6.65 2.61 -10.43
CA ARG A 84 -6.68 1.97 -11.76
C ARG A 84 -5.82 0.70 -11.83
N TYR A 85 -4.61 0.75 -11.26
CA TYR A 85 -3.73 -0.42 -11.21
C TYR A 85 -4.30 -1.53 -10.34
N LEU A 86 -4.87 -1.19 -9.18
CA LEU A 86 -5.50 -2.17 -8.30
C LEU A 86 -6.71 -2.84 -8.97
N GLU A 87 -7.57 -2.08 -9.61
CA GLU A 87 -8.72 -2.63 -10.35
C GLU A 87 -8.27 -3.55 -11.49
N GLY A 88 -7.29 -3.11 -12.27
CA GLY A 88 -6.71 -3.95 -13.31
C GLY A 88 -6.11 -5.25 -12.78
N ALA A 89 -5.50 -5.21 -11.59
CA ALA A 89 -4.99 -6.40 -10.93
C ALA A 89 -6.11 -7.34 -10.47
N LEU A 90 -7.18 -6.79 -9.88
CA LEU A 90 -8.36 -7.58 -9.47
C LEU A 90 -9.03 -8.26 -10.68
N ASP A 91 -9.17 -7.54 -11.78
CA ASP A 91 -9.73 -8.07 -13.03
C ASP A 91 -8.85 -9.19 -13.61
N ALA A 92 -7.54 -8.98 -13.68
CA ALA A 92 -6.59 -9.97 -14.19
C ALA A 92 -6.54 -11.24 -13.33
N LEU A 93 -6.79 -11.11 -12.02
CA LEU A 93 -6.83 -12.22 -11.08
C LEU A 93 -8.21 -12.88 -10.98
N GLY A 94 -9.26 -12.31 -11.62
CA GLY A 94 -10.64 -12.74 -11.42
C GLY A 94 -11.07 -12.64 -9.96
N ALA A 95 -10.65 -11.60 -9.26
CA ALA A 95 -10.90 -11.36 -7.85
C ALA A 95 -11.73 -10.08 -7.64
N ASN A 96 -12.68 -9.83 -8.51
CA ASN A 96 -13.46 -8.61 -8.60
C ASN A 96 -14.98 -8.80 -8.33
N ASP A 97 -15.38 -9.98 -7.84
CA ASP A 97 -16.76 -10.29 -7.48
C ASP A 97 -16.81 -11.03 -6.14
N ASP A 98 -17.85 -10.79 -5.34
CA ASP A 98 -18.08 -11.38 -4.01
C ASP A 98 -16.87 -11.24 -3.05
N VAL A 99 -16.20 -10.10 -3.10
CA VAL A 99 -14.90 -9.85 -2.43
C VAL A 99 -15.10 -9.53 -0.96
N VAL A 100 -14.31 -10.20 -0.11
CA VAL A 100 -14.08 -9.75 1.28
C VAL A 100 -12.77 -8.94 1.30
N TRP A 101 -12.85 -7.69 1.74
CA TRP A 101 -11.70 -6.79 1.82
C TRP A 101 -11.08 -6.80 3.20
N VAL A 102 -9.75 -6.89 3.28
CA VAL A 102 -8.93 -6.68 4.48
C VAL A 102 -7.95 -5.58 4.18
N VAL A 103 -8.18 -4.40 4.72
CA VAL A 103 -7.53 -3.17 4.26
C VAL A 103 -6.87 -2.39 5.39
N HIS A 104 -5.73 -1.77 5.09
CA HIS A 104 -4.94 -1.00 6.05
C HIS A 104 -4.39 0.27 5.38
N ASP A 105 -4.40 1.40 6.09
CA ASP A 105 -3.84 2.68 5.66
C ASP A 105 -4.43 3.11 4.30
N TRP A 106 -3.63 3.44 3.30
CA TRP A 106 -4.11 3.76 1.94
C TRP A 106 -4.84 2.62 1.24
N GLY A 107 -4.55 1.38 1.62
CA GLY A 107 -5.34 0.24 1.16
C GLY A 107 -6.81 0.34 1.59
N SER A 108 -7.09 1.01 2.72
CA SER A 108 -8.47 1.27 3.16
C SER A 108 -9.17 2.29 2.26
N ALA A 109 -8.51 3.40 1.92
CA ALA A 109 -9.07 4.38 1.01
C ALA A 109 -9.36 3.78 -0.37
N LEU A 110 -8.43 2.98 -0.91
CA LEU A 110 -8.62 2.27 -2.17
C LEU A 110 -9.76 1.25 -2.11
N GLY A 111 -9.83 0.47 -1.03
CA GLY A 111 -10.90 -0.52 -0.83
C GLY A 111 -12.28 0.14 -0.67
N PHE A 112 -12.39 1.20 0.11
CA PHE A 112 -13.66 1.94 0.27
C PHE A 112 -14.11 2.63 -1.02
N ASP A 113 -13.18 3.21 -1.78
CA ASP A 113 -13.50 3.80 -3.09
C ASP A 113 -14.00 2.73 -4.07
N TYR A 114 -13.33 1.56 -4.11
CA TYR A 114 -13.79 0.44 -4.91
C TYR A 114 -15.19 -0.03 -4.51
N ILE A 115 -15.42 -0.25 -3.20
CA ILE A 115 -16.72 -0.68 -2.66
C ILE A 115 -17.82 0.36 -2.96
N ALA A 116 -17.49 1.65 -2.83
CA ALA A 116 -18.47 2.72 -3.11
C ALA A 116 -18.90 2.75 -4.59
N ARG A 117 -17.98 2.43 -5.51
CA ARG A 117 -18.27 2.36 -6.94
C ARG A 117 -18.90 1.03 -7.39
N HIS A 118 -18.67 -0.05 -6.65
CA HIS A 118 -19.08 -1.41 -6.95
C HIS A 118 -19.66 -2.13 -5.72
N PRO A 119 -20.74 -1.59 -5.09
CA PRO A 119 -21.24 -2.15 -3.84
C PRO A 119 -21.73 -3.60 -3.98
N GLU A 120 -22.17 -3.98 -5.16
CA GLU A 120 -22.63 -5.34 -5.47
C GLU A 120 -21.50 -6.39 -5.50
N ARG A 121 -20.24 -5.96 -5.62
CA ARG A 121 -19.09 -6.83 -5.72
C ARG A 121 -18.41 -7.11 -4.39
N ALA A 122 -18.82 -6.43 -3.33
CA ALA A 122 -18.22 -6.56 -2.00
C ALA A 122 -19.17 -7.29 -1.05
N SER A 123 -18.64 -8.29 -0.35
CA SER A 123 -19.39 -9.06 0.65
C SER A 123 -19.07 -8.66 2.07
N GLY A 124 -17.98 -7.96 2.28
CA GLY A 124 -17.57 -7.51 3.61
C GLY A 124 -16.25 -6.75 3.58
N VAL A 125 -16.00 -6.01 4.65
CA VAL A 125 -14.76 -5.26 4.83
C VAL A 125 -14.29 -5.34 6.28
N CYS A 126 -13.00 -5.65 6.45
CA CYS A 126 -12.26 -5.50 7.69
C CYS A 126 -11.20 -4.42 7.46
N TYR A 127 -11.24 -3.34 8.22
CA TYR A 127 -10.34 -2.21 8.04
C TYR A 127 -9.62 -1.84 9.34
N MET A 128 -8.41 -1.30 9.19
CA MET A 128 -7.60 -0.83 10.30
C MET A 128 -6.72 0.34 9.84
N GLU A 129 -6.46 1.29 10.75
CA GLU A 129 -5.72 2.54 10.46
C GLU A 129 -6.24 3.24 9.20
N ALA A 130 -7.58 3.40 9.12
CA ALA A 130 -8.27 3.70 7.89
C ALA A 130 -8.29 5.18 7.54
N ILE A 131 -8.02 5.50 6.27
CA ILE A 131 -8.23 6.82 5.67
C ILE A 131 -9.65 6.81 5.08
N VAL A 132 -10.60 7.48 5.75
CA VAL A 132 -12.04 7.39 5.43
C VAL A 132 -12.75 8.73 5.32
N ARG A 133 -12.09 9.83 5.66
CA ARG A 133 -12.66 11.17 5.64
C ARG A 133 -11.61 12.25 5.49
N GLU A 134 -12.05 13.43 5.15
CA GLU A 134 -11.26 14.65 5.29
C GLU A 134 -10.90 14.91 6.75
N MET A 135 -9.74 15.49 6.97
CA MET A 135 -9.21 15.88 8.28
C MET A 135 -8.69 17.31 8.24
N THR A 136 -8.55 17.89 9.40
CA THR A 136 -7.84 19.16 9.58
C THR A 136 -6.50 18.93 10.25
N TRP A 137 -5.58 19.90 10.15
CA TRP A 137 -4.32 19.82 10.88
C TRP A 137 -4.49 19.80 12.40
N ASN A 138 -5.61 20.31 12.91
CA ASN A 138 -5.90 20.26 14.35
C ASN A 138 -6.28 18.86 14.83
N GLU A 139 -6.87 18.05 13.95
CA GLU A 139 -7.20 16.64 14.22
C GLU A 139 -6.00 15.70 13.97
N TRP A 140 -5.00 16.16 13.19
CA TRP A 140 -3.80 15.36 12.92
C TRP A 140 -2.95 15.22 14.19
N PRO A 141 -2.39 14.02 14.48
CA PRO A 141 -1.54 13.80 15.64
C PRO A 141 -0.42 14.83 15.73
N GLU A 142 -0.33 15.53 16.85
CA GLU A 142 0.62 16.62 17.05
C GLU A 142 2.07 16.18 16.81
N ALA A 143 2.43 14.99 17.31
CA ALA A 143 3.78 14.44 17.17
C ALA A 143 4.20 14.15 15.70
N ALA A 144 3.22 14.02 14.78
CA ALA A 144 3.49 13.75 13.37
C ALA A 144 3.25 14.98 12.47
N ARG A 145 2.63 16.06 12.99
CA ARG A 145 2.17 17.20 12.20
C ARG A 145 3.29 17.86 11.40
N ASP A 146 4.35 18.27 12.04
CA ASP A 146 5.47 18.98 11.39
C ASP A 146 6.12 18.12 10.30
N MET A 147 6.22 16.82 10.53
CA MET A 147 6.80 15.89 9.57
C MET A 147 5.90 15.76 8.34
N PHE A 148 4.59 15.62 8.51
CA PHE A 148 3.65 15.50 7.39
C PHE A 148 3.49 16.81 6.62
N GLN A 149 3.54 17.96 7.30
CA GLN A 149 3.61 19.27 6.64
C GLN A 149 4.90 19.40 5.81
N THR A 150 6.04 18.90 6.33
CA THR A 150 7.30 18.87 5.58
C THR A 150 7.17 18.01 4.32
N PHE A 151 6.56 16.82 4.37
CA PHE A 151 6.34 15.97 3.20
C PHE A 151 5.49 16.66 2.12
N ARG A 152 4.51 17.46 2.54
CA ARG A 152 3.62 18.21 1.64
C ARG A 152 4.24 19.51 1.09
N SER A 153 5.36 19.94 1.64
CA SER A 153 6.13 21.08 1.16
C SER A 153 7.18 20.68 0.10
N PRO A 154 7.84 21.65 -0.57
CA PRO A 154 8.96 21.36 -1.46
C PRO A 154 10.12 20.61 -0.78
N ALA A 155 10.29 20.77 0.54
CA ALA A 155 11.33 20.05 1.31
C ALA A 155 11.09 18.53 1.34
N GLY A 156 9.86 18.07 1.10
CA GLY A 156 9.49 16.66 1.03
C GLY A 156 10.33 15.89 0.00
N GLU A 157 10.66 16.50 -1.15
CA GLU A 157 11.51 15.88 -2.17
C GLU A 157 12.84 15.41 -1.57
N LYS A 158 13.54 16.31 -0.90
CA LYS A 158 14.81 15.98 -0.26
C LYS A 158 14.68 14.97 0.89
N VAL A 159 13.65 15.16 1.72
CA VAL A 159 13.45 14.35 2.93
C VAL A 159 13.07 12.92 2.59
N VAL A 160 12.25 12.71 1.58
CA VAL A 160 11.77 11.38 1.21
C VAL A 160 12.61 10.77 0.10
N LEU A 161 12.81 11.46 -1.04
CA LEU A 161 13.48 10.85 -2.18
C LEU A 161 14.98 10.66 -1.97
N GLU A 162 15.65 11.62 -1.31
CA GLU A 162 17.08 11.48 -1.06
C GLU A 162 17.38 10.71 0.23
N LYS A 163 16.64 11.01 1.33
CA LYS A 163 16.96 10.51 2.68
C LYS A 163 16.11 9.32 3.13
N ASN A 164 15.09 8.93 2.35
CA ASN A 164 14.19 7.81 2.65
C ASN A 164 13.53 7.87 4.04
N VAL A 165 13.25 9.08 4.53
CA VAL A 165 12.77 9.28 5.91
C VAL A 165 11.48 8.55 6.19
N PHE A 166 10.59 8.38 5.20
CA PHE A 166 9.32 7.69 5.40
C PHE A 166 9.54 6.23 5.81
N VAL A 167 10.40 5.51 5.10
CA VAL A 167 10.71 4.09 5.39
C VAL A 167 11.65 3.94 6.58
N GLU A 168 12.67 4.82 6.68
CA GLU A 168 13.72 4.67 7.70
C GLU A 168 13.31 5.16 9.09
N ARG A 169 12.33 6.07 9.19
CA ARG A 169 11.94 6.68 10.46
C ARG A 169 10.45 6.61 10.75
N VAL A 170 9.58 6.96 9.78
CA VAL A 170 8.13 6.98 10.02
C VAL A 170 7.62 5.56 10.26
N LEU A 171 7.98 4.62 9.39
CA LEU A 171 7.54 3.24 9.51
C LEU A 171 7.88 2.62 10.87
N PRO A 172 9.14 2.57 11.33
CA PRO A 172 9.44 1.97 12.63
C PRO A 172 8.82 2.73 13.81
N ALA A 173 8.68 4.06 13.72
CA ALA A 173 8.02 4.85 14.76
C ALA A 173 6.51 4.64 14.83
N SER A 174 5.89 4.11 13.78
CA SER A 174 4.45 3.82 13.71
C SER A 174 4.08 2.42 14.21
N ILE A 175 5.05 1.64 14.65
CA ILE A 175 4.85 0.25 15.10
C ILE A 175 5.26 0.14 16.57
N ILE A 176 4.35 -0.39 17.40
CA ILE A 176 4.57 -0.48 18.84
C ILE A 176 5.76 -1.38 19.20
N ARG A 177 5.89 -2.52 18.52
CA ARG A 177 7.03 -3.41 18.71
C ARG A 177 8.22 -2.99 17.85
N GLU A 178 9.40 -3.30 18.28
CA GLU A 178 10.59 -3.16 17.44
C GLU A 178 10.54 -4.14 16.26
N LEU A 179 10.83 -3.64 15.06
CA LEU A 179 11.00 -4.47 13.87
C LEU A 179 12.41 -5.10 13.89
N SER A 180 12.50 -6.37 13.53
CA SER A 180 13.80 -7.00 13.32
C SER A 180 14.52 -6.38 12.10
N SER A 181 15.84 -6.59 12.02
CA SER A 181 16.61 -6.17 10.86
C SER A 181 16.09 -6.76 9.55
N GLU A 182 15.69 -8.04 9.56
CA GLU A 182 15.12 -8.73 8.40
C GLU A 182 13.79 -8.10 7.96
N GLU A 183 12.93 -7.70 8.92
CA GLU A 183 11.67 -7.02 8.62
C GLU A 183 11.92 -5.62 8.04
N MET A 184 12.87 -4.89 8.61
CA MET A 184 13.25 -3.58 8.09
C MET A 184 13.85 -3.69 6.69
N ASP A 185 14.72 -4.67 6.43
CA ASP A 185 15.31 -4.90 5.13
C ASP A 185 14.23 -5.24 4.07
N ALA A 186 13.22 -6.05 4.43
CA ALA A 186 12.10 -6.35 3.55
C ALA A 186 11.30 -5.10 3.17
N TYR A 187 11.04 -4.19 4.11
CA TYR A 187 10.34 -2.93 3.82
C TYR A 187 11.21 -1.90 3.09
N LYS A 188 12.52 -1.93 3.28
CA LYS A 188 13.48 -1.04 2.60
C LYS A 188 13.76 -1.46 1.16
N ALA A 189 13.71 -2.77 0.88
CA ALA A 189 14.13 -3.33 -0.41
C ALA A 189 13.53 -2.58 -1.64
N PRO A 190 12.25 -2.21 -1.68
CA PRO A 190 11.68 -1.50 -2.82
C PRO A 190 12.18 -0.05 -3.00
N PHE A 191 12.85 0.51 -1.98
CA PHE A 191 13.19 1.93 -1.85
C PHE A 191 14.69 2.17 -1.60
N LEU A 192 15.55 1.22 -1.98
CA LEU A 192 17.01 1.35 -1.81
C LEU A 192 17.57 2.46 -2.67
N ASN A 193 17.14 2.55 -3.93
CA ASN A 193 17.61 3.58 -4.84
C ASN A 193 16.98 4.94 -4.47
N ALA A 194 17.83 5.96 -4.35
CA ALA A 194 17.35 7.32 -4.13
C ALA A 194 16.68 7.89 -5.40
N GLY A 195 15.83 8.88 -5.20
CA GLY A 195 15.09 9.53 -6.29
C GLY A 195 13.73 8.88 -6.53
N GLU A 196 13.37 8.70 -7.79
CA GLU A 196 12.01 8.36 -8.20
C GLU A 196 11.53 6.96 -7.76
N ASP A 197 12.42 6.03 -7.44
CA ASP A 197 12.02 4.75 -6.85
C ASP A 197 11.28 4.92 -5.51
N ARG A 198 11.52 6.07 -4.82
CA ARG A 198 10.85 6.44 -3.56
C ARG A 198 9.63 7.32 -3.75
N ARG A 199 9.30 7.71 -4.98
CA ARG A 199 8.16 8.60 -5.29
C ARG A 199 6.84 8.16 -4.66
N PRO A 200 6.45 6.88 -4.69
CA PRO A 200 5.20 6.45 -4.05
C PRO A 200 5.10 6.86 -2.59
N THR A 201 6.21 6.74 -1.83
CA THR A 201 6.23 7.05 -0.39
C THR A 201 6.12 8.55 -0.11
N LEU A 202 6.34 9.42 -1.10
CA LEU A 202 6.13 10.86 -1.03
C LEU A 202 4.76 11.29 -1.56
N THR A 203 4.30 10.69 -2.65
CA THR A 203 3.00 11.07 -3.22
C THR A 203 1.87 10.72 -2.26
N TRP A 204 1.92 9.57 -1.59
CA TRP A 204 0.89 9.17 -0.65
C TRP A 204 0.61 10.20 0.46
N PRO A 205 1.57 10.71 1.25
CA PRO A 205 1.28 11.72 2.26
C PRO A 205 0.78 13.06 1.67
N ARG A 206 1.09 13.34 0.41
CA ARG A 206 0.59 14.52 -0.31
C ARG A 206 -0.87 14.38 -0.73
N GLN A 207 -1.36 13.14 -0.89
CA GLN A 207 -2.74 12.85 -1.27
C GLN A 207 -3.70 12.74 -0.08
N ILE A 208 -3.21 12.71 1.16
CA ILE A 208 -4.08 12.65 2.34
C ILE A 208 -5.00 13.88 2.33
N PRO A 209 -6.33 13.70 2.47
CA PRO A 209 -7.29 14.80 2.42
C PRO A 209 -7.25 15.61 3.73
N ILE A 210 -6.21 16.42 3.90
CA ILE A 210 -6.05 17.35 5.02
C ILE A 210 -6.27 18.75 4.50
N GLU A 211 -7.15 19.49 5.15
CA GLU A 211 -7.44 20.88 4.84
C GLU A 211 -6.20 21.77 5.04
N GLY A 212 -5.86 22.59 4.05
CA GLY A 212 -4.78 23.59 4.04
C GLY A 212 -3.62 23.18 3.16
#